data_c4bcc39804c97ea6c162061e897d958e
#
_entry.id   c4bcc39804c97ea6c162061e897d958e
#
_cell.length_a   1.000
_cell.length_b   1.000
_cell.length_c   1.000
_cell.angle_alpha   90.00
_cell.angle_beta   90.00
_cell.angle_gamma   90.00
#
_symmetry.space_group_name_H-M   'P 1'
#
loop_
_entity.id
_entity.type
_entity.pdbx_description
1 polymer ?
#
loop_
_entity_poly.entity_id
_entity_poly.type
_entity_poly.pdbx_seq_one_letter_code
_entity_poly.pdbx_strand_id
1 'polypeptide(L)'
;MHRFAAALVFAYILVLPLTGQAQVNPKGDFDTWLQSIREEAIARGIRPEVVAEALADVKPNRRVIKRDRSQSEFRLTLSKYLNRVVTPTNVSVGKKKAAKHRVLLAAVSAKYGVQQRFILAIWGIETRYGAIEANVPLISSLATLAYDARRSKFFKGQLFATLKMVNRGYIDVKSLFGSWAGAMGQPQFMPSSYLAFAQDFDGDGRRDIWKNEGDVFASIANYLAKHRWRADQTWGRQVKVLPELVNSLGKPTRRAAPGCRATTYDQKPLSEWQSLGVRRANGENLPERDLLAALILPDGVDGDAYLVYQNYAAIMAYNCAHLYAVTVGTLAERIGGAAQK
;
A
#
# COMPACT_ATOMS: atom_id res chain seq x y z
N MET A 1 -4.66 23.91 -79.04
CA MET A 1 -3.35 23.46 -78.53
C MET A 1 -2.84 24.51 -77.55
N HIS A 2 -3.15 24.37 -76.25
CA HIS A 2 -2.58 25.24 -75.21
C HIS A 2 -2.08 24.38 -74.09
N ARG A 3 -0.76 24.36 -73.90
CA ARG A 3 -0.07 23.65 -72.82
C ARG A 3 -0.08 24.55 -71.58
N PHE A 4 -0.71 24.08 -70.51
CA PHE A 4 -0.56 24.69 -69.18
C PHE A 4 0.60 24.02 -68.48
N ALA A 5 1.63 24.80 -68.13
CA ALA A 5 2.72 24.42 -67.28
C ALA A 5 2.30 24.60 -65.80
N ALA A 6 2.29 23.54 -65.05
CA ALA A 6 2.06 23.59 -63.58
C ALA A 6 3.39 23.85 -62.90
N ALA A 7 3.51 25.00 -62.21
CA ALA A 7 4.65 25.36 -61.38
C ALA A 7 4.50 24.66 -59.98
N LEU A 8 5.39 23.72 -59.64
CA LEU A 8 5.53 23.12 -58.33
C LEU A 8 6.26 24.13 -57.41
N VAL A 9 5.53 24.67 -56.46
CA VAL A 9 6.11 25.43 -55.35
C VAL A 9 6.56 24.48 -54.26
N PHE A 10 7.88 24.29 -54.10
CA PHE A 10 8.46 23.60 -52.97
C PHE A 10 8.46 24.52 -51.73
N ALA A 11 7.56 24.23 -50.79
CA ALA A 11 7.62 24.83 -49.47
C ALA A 11 8.73 24.16 -48.63
N TYR A 12 9.82 24.86 -48.39
CA TYR A 12 10.83 24.47 -47.39
C TYR A 12 10.27 24.63 -46.01
N ILE A 13 9.88 23.52 -45.36
CA ILE A 13 9.58 23.52 -43.94
C ILE A 13 10.91 23.53 -43.18
N LEU A 14 11.27 24.69 -42.64
CA LEU A 14 12.34 24.81 -41.65
C LEU A 14 11.93 24.07 -40.38
N VAL A 15 12.48 22.88 -40.20
CA VAL A 15 12.41 22.18 -38.90
C VAL A 15 13.44 22.85 -37.98
N LEU A 16 12.99 23.79 -37.16
CA LEU A 16 13.79 24.32 -36.06
C LEU A 16 13.95 23.19 -35.02
N PRO A 17 15.15 22.91 -34.51
CA PRO A 17 15.31 21.95 -33.42
C PRO A 17 14.58 22.54 -32.20
N LEU A 18 13.57 21.78 -31.71
CA LEU A 18 12.97 21.98 -30.40
C LEU A 18 14.09 21.75 -29.37
N THR A 19 14.79 22.83 -29.01
CA THR A 19 15.62 22.85 -27.81
C THR A 19 14.68 22.51 -26.65
N GLY A 20 14.87 21.31 -26.06
CA GLY A 20 14.14 20.87 -24.90
C GLY A 20 14.28 21.92 -23.81
N GLN A 21 13.25 22.72 -23.63
CA GLN A 21 13.15 23.58 -22.46
C GLN A 21 13.15 22.66 -21.26
N ALA A 22 14.20 22.70 -20.47
CA ALA A 22 14.21 22.10 -19.15
C ALA A 22 12.98 22.66 -18.43
N GLN A 23 12.04 21.78 -18.04
CA GLN A 23 10.87 22.19 -17.27
C GLN A 23 11.38 22.88 -16.02
N VAL A 24 11.25 24.20 -15.98
CA VAL A 24 11.57 24.99 -14.79
C VAL A 24 10.64 24.53 -13.69
N ASN A 25 11.19 23.94 -12.63
CA ASN A 25 10.40 23.54 -11.48
C ASN A 25 9.82 24.83 -10.86
N PRO A 26 8.49 24.97 -10.73
CA PRO A 26 7.85 26.18 -10.20
C PRO A 26 8.28 26.52 -8.75
N LYS A 27 9.07 25.66 -8.09
CA LYS A 27 9.58 25.83 -6.74
C LYS A 27 10.99 26.45 -6.66
N GLY A 28 11.55 26.91 -7.78
CA GLY A 28 12.94 27.37 -7.84
C GLY A 28 13.96 26.22 -7.78
N ASP A 29 15.22 26.52 -7.40
CA ASP A 29 16.22 25.48 -7.15
C ASP A 29 15.94 24.70 -5.85
N PHE A 30 16.59 23.53 -5.73
CA PHE A 30 16.35 22.62 -4.61
C PHE A 30 16.79 23.22 -3.26
N ASP A 31 17.88 23.96 -3.23
CA ASP A 31 18.42 24.48 -1.98
C ASP A 31 17.55 25.61 -1.42
N THR A 32 17.07 26.50 -2.28
CA THR A 32 16.08 27.54 -1.94
C THR A 32 14.79 26.89 -1.41
N TRP A 33 14.30 25.85 -2.10
CA TRP A 33 13.13 25.11 -1.64
C TRP A 33 13.39 24.41 -0.29
N LEU A 34 14.55 23.77 -0.11
CA LEU A 34 14.91 23.10 1.15
C LEU A 34 15.00 24.10 2.31
N GLN A 35 15.48 25.31 2.04
CA GLN A 35 15.50 26.40 3.02
C GLN A 35 14.06 26.76 3.46
N SER A 36 13.13 26.86 2.51
CA SER A 36 11.70 27.09 2.87
C SER A 36 11.10 25.95 3.69
N ILE A 37 11.56 24.70 3.49
CA ILE A 37 11.16 23.55 4.32
C ILE A 37 11.72 23.66 5.74
N ARG A 38 12.96 24.15 5.93
CA ARG A 38 13.54 24.37 7.25
C ARG A 38 12.72 25.39 8.04
N GLU A 39 12.43 26.53 7.43
CA GLU A 39 11.63 27.60 8.04
C GLU A 39 10.22 27.12 8.42
N GLU A 40 9.55 26.41 7.49
CA GLU A 40 8.23 25.85 7.74
C GLU A 40 8.26 24.77 8.83
N ALA A 41 9.33 23.95 8.92
CA ALA A 41 9.47 22.95 9.98
C ALA A 41 9.57 23.59 11.36
N ILE A 42 10.37 24.64 11.50
CA ILE A 42 10.51 25.43 12.75
C ILE A 42 9.17 26.08 13.09
N ALA A 43 8.50 26.71 12.13
CA ALA A 43 7.17 27.30 12.34
C ALA A 43 6.10 26.28 12.74
N ARG A 44 6.29 25.00 12.42
CA ARG A 44 5.42 23.87 12.86
C ARG A 44 5.83 23.30 14.22
N GLY A 45 6.78 23.89 14.93
CA GLY A 45 7.22 23.49 16.26
C GLY A 45 8.23 22.34 16.27
N ILE A 46 8.92 22.08 15.16
CA ILE A 46 10.09 21.20 15.16
C ILE A 46 11.28 21.99 15.68
N ARG A 47 12.01 21.45 16.64
CA ARG A 47 13.16 22.10 17.26
C ARG A 47 14.23 22.43 16.20
N PRO A 48 14.85 23.63 16.25
CA PRO A 48 15.84 24.06 15.28
C PRO A 48 17.02 23.09 15.10
N GLU A 49 17.51 22.50 16.20
CA GLU A 49 18.60 21.52 16.17
C GLU A 49 18.21 20.23 15.43
N VAL A 50 16.96 19.78 15.57
CA VAL A 50 16.43 18.62 14.83
C VAL A 50 16.34 18.93 13.34
N VAL A 51 15.88 20.13 12.99
CA VAL A 51 15.80 20.58 11.59
C VAL A 51 17.20 20.67 10.98
N ALA A 52 18.17 21.25 11.72
CA ALA A 52 19.55 21.37 11.28
C ALA A 52 20.19 19.99 11.01
N GLU A 53 20.06 19.04 11.97
CA GLU A 53 20.60 17.69 11.82
C GLU A 53 19.91 16.91 10.69
N ALA A 54 18.58 16.89 10.66
CA ALA A 54 17.81 16.07 9.73
C ALA A 54 17.93 16.55 8.27
N LEU A 55 18.12 17.85 8.05
CA LEU A 55 18.19 18.45 6.71
C LEU A 55 19.59 18.92 6.32
N ALA A 56 20.65 18.53 7.05
CA ALA A 56 22.04 18.95 6.79
C ALA A 56 22.52 18.54 5.40
N ASP A 57 22.45 17.23 5.10
CA ASP A 57 23.06 16.63 3.90
C ASP A 57 22.02 16.16 2.87
N VAL A 58 20.83 16.75 2.88
CA VAL A 58 19.76 16.35 1.99
C VAL A 58 20.00 16.86 0.58
N LYS A 59 20.13 15.91 -0.36
CA LYS A 59 20.31 16.18 -1.79
C LYS A 59 19.24 15.47 -2.62
N PRO A 60 18.83 16.03 -3.77
CA PRO A 60 17.86 15.40 -4.65
C PRO A 60 18.42 14.10 -5.23
N ASN A 61 17.63 13.03 -5.19
CA ASN A 61 18.00 11.70 -5.67
C ASN A 61 17.29 11.36 -6.99
N ARG A 62 17.99 11.48 -8.12
CA ARG A 62 17.44 11.20 -9.45
C ARG A 62 16.95 9.76 -9.60
N ARG A 63 17.52 8.77 -8.87
CA ARG A 63 17.08 7.38 -8.90
C ARG A 63 15.67 7.23 -8.28
N VAL A 64 15.36 8.00 -7.25
CA VAL A 64 14.03 8.05 -6.62
C VAL A 64 13.00 8.55 -7.63
N ILE A 65 13.26 9.64 -8.33
CA ILE A 65 12.38 10.19 -9.37
C ILE A 65 12.15 9.17 -10.50
N LYS A 66 13.25 8.53 -10.97
CA LYS A 66 13.14 7.51 -12.02
C LYS A 66 12.24 6.34 -11.59
N ARG A 67 12.39 5.85 -10.35
CA ARG A 67 11.54 4.78 -9.81
C ARG A 67 10.08 5.23 -9.67
N ASP A 68 9.82 6.46 -9.22
CA ASP A 68 8.46 7.01 -9.09
C ASP A 68 7.74 7.09 -10.45
N ARG A 69 8.46 7.36 -11.54
CA ARG A 69 7.90 7.43 -12.89
C ARG A 69 7.77 6.08 -13.58
N SER A 70 8.50 5.04 -13.13
CA SER A 70 8.57 3.71 -13.76
C SER A 70 7.78 2.63 -13.01
N GLN A 71 6.80 2.98 -12.17
CA GLN A 71 5.98 2.01 -11.44
C GLN A 71 5.23 1.09 -12.42
N SER A 72 5.74 -0.12 -12.62
CA SER A 72 5.17 -1.15 -13.52
C SER A 72 4.18 -2.09 -12.83
N GLU A 73 3.94 -1.92 -11.53
CA GLU A 73 3.13 -2.84 -10.71
C GLU A 73 1.66 -2.96 -11.15
N PHE A 74 1.16 -1.99 -11.92
CA PHE A 74 -0.22 -1.97 -12.43
C PHE A 74 -0.45 -2.86 -13.67
N ARG A 75 0.52 -3.68 -14.08
CA ARG A 75 0.42 -4.52 -15.30
C ARG A 75 0.32 -6.02 -15.03
N LEU A 76 0.36 -6.46 -13.77
CA LEU A 76 0.26 -7.87 -13.43
C LEU A 76 -1.19 -8.28 -13.23
N THR A 77 -1.58 -9.44 -13.77
CA THR A 77 -2.82 -10.11 -13.39
C THR A 77 -2.73 -10.63 -11.96
N LEU A 78 -3.87 -10.81 -11.29
CA LEU A 78 -3.95 -11.38 -9.95
C LEU A 78 -3.25 -12.73 -9.87
N SER A 79 -3.53 -13.61 -10.84
CA SER A 79 -2.91 -14.95 -10.90
C SER A 79 -1.38 -14.87 -10.91
N LYS A 80 -0.79 -14.00 -11.76
CA LYS A 80 0.67 -13.81 -11.80
C LYS A 80 1.21 -13.24 -10.49
N TYR A 81 0.49 -12.32 -9.87
CA TYR A 81 0.88 -11.73 -8.60
C TYR A 81 0.82 -12.74 -7.46
N LEU A 82 -0.26 -13.53 -7.36
CA LEU A 82 -0.40 -14.61 -6.39
C LEU A 82 0.72 -15.64 -6.51
N ASN A 83 1.02 -16.12 -7.73
CA ASN A 83 2.08 -17.10 -7.97
C ASN A 83 3.47 -16.57 -7.58
N ARG A 84 3.70 -15.26 -7.67
CA ARG A 84 4.95 -14.62 -7.27
C ARG A 84 5.09 -14.46 -5.76
N VAL A 85 3.99 -14.22 -5.05
CA VAL A 85 4.00 -13.86 -3.62
C VAL A 85 3.60 -15.02 -2.73
N VAL A 86 2.55 -15.77 -3.07
CA VAL A 86 2.00 -16.89 -2.27
C VAL A 86 2.67 -18.21 -2.67
N THR A 87 3.98 -18.22 -2.67
CA THR A 87 4.77 -19.43 -2.99
C THR A 87 4.76 -20.44 -1.84
N PRO A 88 4.97 -21.76 -2.12
CA PRO A 88 5.13 -22.76 -1.07
C PRO A 88 6.18 -22.38 -0.03
N THR A 89 7.30 -21.80 -0.47
CA THR A 89 8.37 -21.31 0.39
C THR A 89 7.89 -20.21 1.32
N ASN A 90 7.19 -19.19 0.78
CA ASN A 90 6.69 -18.07 1.59
C ASN A 90 5.65 -18.53 2.61
N VAL A 91 4.77 -19.44 2.23
CA VAL A 91 3.81 -20.08 3.16
C VAL A 91 4.53 -20.88 4.25
N SER A 92 5.53 -21.68 3.89
CA SER A 92 6.32 -22.45 4.86
C SER A 92 7.03 -21.56 5.87
N VAL A 93 7.67 -20.46 5.39
CA VAL A 93 8.29 -19.47 6.28
C VAL A 93 7.24 -18.84 7.20
N GLY A 94 6.07 -18.47 6.68
CA GLY A 94 4.96 -17.93 7.48
C GLY A 94 4.51 -18.88 8.60
N LYS A 95 4.38 -20.17 8.31
CA LYS A 95 4.05 -21.20 9.32
C LYS A 95 5.15 -21.35 10.39
N LYS A 96 6.42 -21.33 10.00
CA LYS A 96 7.55 -21.36 10.94
C LYS A 96 7.56 -20.12 11.84
N LYS A 97 7.29 -18.93 11.26
CA LYS A 97 7.18 -17.68 12.03
C LYS A 97 5.98 -17.68 12.96
N ALA A 98 4.84 -18.24 12.54
CA ALA A 98 3.67 -18.45 13.41
C ALA A 98 4.01 -19.29 14.64
N ALA A 99 4.72 -20.40 14.45
CA ALA A 99 5.17 -21.27 15.53
C ALA A 99 6.18 -20.57 16.46
N LYS A 100 7.19 -19.91 15.87
CA LYS A 100 8.23 -19.18 16.62
C LYS A 100 7.64 -18.09 17.52
N HIS A 101 6.70 -17.31 17.01
CA HIS A 101 6.14 -16.16 17.73
C HIS A 101 4.75 -16.44 18.32
N ARG A 102 4.41 -17.72 18.57
CA ARG A 102 3.08 -18.15 18.98
C ARG A 102 2.52 -17.37 20.17
N VAL A 103 3.30 -17.20 21.23
CA VAL A 103 2.88 -16.51 22.45
C VAL A 103 2.67 -15.02 22.20
N LEU A 104 3.63 -14.38 21.53
CA LEU A 104 3.56 -12.94 21.19
C LEU A 104 2.37 -12.63 20.27
N LEU A 105 2.18 -13.42 19.21
CA LEU A 105 1.05 -13.26 18.29
C LEU A 105 -0.29 -13.47 18.98
N ALA A 106 -0.38 -14.41 19.94
CA ALA A 106 -1.58 -14.62 20.72
C ALA A 106 -1.92 -13.39 21.58
N ALA A 107 -0.92 -12.82 22.26
CA ALA A 107 -1.09 -11.61 23.08
C ALA A 107 -1.52 -10.40 22.22
N VAL A 108 -0.87 -10.19 21.08
CA VAL A 108 -1.25 -9.12 20.14
C VAL A 108 -2.66 -9.34 19.58
N SER A 109 -2.99 -10.58 19.16
CA SER A 109 -4.31 -10.91 18.65
C SER A 109 -5.41 -10.68 19.70
N ALA A 110 -5.17 -11.04 20.94
CA ALA A 110 -6.10 -10.78 22.04
C ALA A 110 -6.30 -9.27 22.30
N LYS A 111 -5.22 -8.49 22.27
CA LYS A 111 -5.28 -7.04 22.51
C LYS A 111 -6.01 -6.26 21.43
N TYR A 112 -5.82 -6.61 20.16
CA TYR A 112 -6.33 -5.82 19.03
C TYR A 112 -7.50 -6.49 18.29
N GLY A 113 -7.86 -7.71 18.59
CA GLY A 113 -8.94 -8.45 17.92
C GLY A 113 -8.60 -8.82 16.47
N VAL A 114 -7.33 -8.93 16.11
CA VAL A 114 -6.88 -9.27 14.75
C VAL A 114 -6.30 -10.66 14.73
N GLN A 115 -6.81 -11.53 13.86
CA GLN A 115 -6.34 -12.92 13.79
C GLN A 115 -4.85 -12.95 13.34
N GLN A 116 -4.04 -13.75 14.03
CA GLN A 116 -2.58 -13.86 13.86
C GLN A 116 -2.16 -14.04 12.40
N ARG A 117 -2.90 -14.84 11.63
CA ARG A 117 -2.62 -15.15 10.22
C ARG A 117 -2.57 -13.90 9.33
N PHE A 118 -3.39 -12.86 9.60
CA PHE A 118 -3.41 -11.63 8.82
C PHE A 118 -2.23 -10.72 9.17
N ILE A 119 -1.84 -10.67 10.45
CA ILE A 119 -0.62 -9.97 10.89
C ILE A 119 0.59 -10.56 10.17
N LEU A 120 0.70 -11.89 10.17
CA LEU A 120 1.78 -12.61 9.49
C LEU A 120 1.75 -12.44 7.98
N ALA A 121 0.56 -12.44 7.36
CA ALA A 121 0.45 -12.28 5.91
C ALA A 121 0.92 -10.90 5.46
N ILE A 122 0.52 -9.83 6.15
CA ILE A 122 0.99 -8.47 5.87
C ILE A 122 2.51 -8.41 6.07
N TRP A 123 3.03 -8.86 7.21
CA TRP A 123 4.47 -8.89 7.46
C TRP A 123 5.26 -9.66 6.39
N GLY A 124 4.70 -10.79 5.94
CA GLY A 124 5.29 -11.61 4.88
C GLY A 124 5.33 -10.92 3.51
N ILE A 125 4.28 -10.17 3.16
CA ILE A 125 4.18 -9.46 1.89
C ILE A 125 5.09 -8.22 1.90
N GLU A 126 5.09 -7.46 2.99
CA GLU A 126 5.82 -6.20 3.07
C GLU A 126 7.34 -6.41 3.08
N THR A 127 7.84 -7.32 3.90
CA THR A 127 9.30 -7.47 4.11
C THR A 127 9.79 -8.91 4.13
N ARG A 128 9.00 -9.88 3.62
CA ARG A 128 9.33 -11.32 3.73
C ARG A 128 9.64 -11.73 5.17
N TYR A 129 8.75 -11.35 6.08
CA TYR A 129 8.88 -11.63 7.52
C TYR A 129 10.14 -11.00 8.14
N GLY A 130 10.43 -9.75 7.78
CA GLY A 130 11.58 -9.00 8.29
C GLY A 130 12.92 -9.31 7.58
N ALA A 131 12.92 -10.18 6.56
CA ALA A 131 14.14 -10.53 5.85
C ALA A 131 14.63 -9.47 4.84
N ILE A 132 13.78 -8.51 4.48
CA ILE A 132 14.12 -7.41 3.59
C ILE A 132 14.22 -6.14 4.43
N GLU A 133 15.44 -5.62 4.53
CA GLU A 133 15.68 -4.32 5.15
C GLU A 133 15.68 -3.22 4.08
N ALA A 134 15.01 -2.13 4.37
CA ALA A 134 15.05 -0.94 3.53
C ALA A 134 16.31 -0.13 3.86
N ASN A 135 17.07 0.24 2.85
CA ASN A 135 18.40 0.86 2.98
C ASN A 135 18.52 2.23 2.29
N VAL A 136 17.41 2.84 1.92
CA VAL A 136 17.43 4.17 1.29
C VAL A 136 17.26 5.24 2.38
N PRO A 137 18.11 6.30 2.41
CA PRO A 137 17.94 7.40 3.34
C PRO A 137 16.56 8.04 3.18
N LEU A 138 15.74 7.94 4.23
CA LEU A 138 14.31 8.26 4.17
C LEU A 138 14.06 9.74 3.88
N ILE A 139 14.77 10.63 4.60
CA ILE A 139 14.58 12.08 4.50
C ILE A 139 14.93 12.57 3.09
N SER A 140 16.04 12.10 2.52
CA SER A 140 16.44 12.45 1.14
C SER A 140 15.43 11.97 0.10
N SER A 141 14.86 10.77 0.29
CA SER A 141 13.80 10.24 -0.59
C SER A 141 12.53 11.08 -0.53
N LEU A 142 12.07 11.39 0.68
CA LEU A 142 10.86 12.19 0.88
C LEU A 142 11.03 13.64 0.42
N ALA A 143 12.18 14.26 0.68
CA ALA A 143 12.51 15.60 0.19
C ALA A 143 12.52 15.63 -1.34
N THR A 144 13.16 14.65 -1.98
CA THR A 144 13.18 14.51 -3.45
C THR A 144 11.77 14.44 -4.03
N LEU A 145 10.92 13.57 -3.49
CA LEU A 145 9.54 13.39 -3.95
C LEU A 145 8.64 14.58 -3.59
N ALA A 146 8.91 15.27 -2.49
CA ALA A 146 8.21 16.49 -2.10
C ALA A 146 8.59 17.69 -2.99
N TYR A 147 9.82 17.73 -3.48
CA TYR A 147 10.27 18.73 -4.45
C TYR A 147 9.75 18.45 -5.86
N ASP A 148 9.61 17.18 -6.29
CA ASP A 148 8.98 16.82 -7.57
C ASP A 148 7.50 17.22 -7.58
N ALA A 149 7.01 17.76 -8.73
CA ALA A 149 5.68 18.35 -8.83
C ALA A 149 4.54 17.32 -8.69
N ARG A 150 4.78 16.04 -9.06
CA ARG A 150 3.72 15.04 -9.28
C ARG A 150 2.87 14.72 -8.04
N ARG A 151 3.49 14.52 -6.88
CA ARG A 151 2.84 14.19 -5.61
C ARG A 151 3.37 15.02 -4.45
N SER A 152 3.79 16.24 -4.74
CA SER A 152 4.49 17.12 -3.83
C SER A 152 3.79 17.30 -2.48
N LYS A 153 2.50 17.63 -2.48
CA LYS A 153 1.74 17.85 -1.25
C LYS A 153 1.75 16.63 -0.32
N PHE A 154 1.58 15.43 -0.89
CA PHE A 154 1.60 14.19 -0.12
C PHE A 154 2.98 13.95 0.52
N PHE A 155 4.05 13.99 -0.29
CA PHE A 155 5.39 13.72 0.22
C PHE A 155 5.93 14.80 1.15
N LYS A 156 5.53 16.06 0.95
CA LYS A 156 5.81 17.14 1.90
C LYS A 156 5.19 16.85 3.27
N GLY A 157 3.95 16.36 3.30
CA GLY A 157 3.31 15.89 4.53
C GLY A 157 4.06 14.73 5.19
N GLN A 158 4.58 13.76 4.40
CA GLN A 158 5.37 12.65 4.94
C GLN A 158 6.74 13.13 5.47
N LEU A 159 7.38 14.10 4.84
CA LEU A 159 8.62 14.69 5.31
C LEU A 159 8.43 15.36 6.69
N PHE A 160 7.39 16.17 6.86
CA PHE A 160 7.08 16.78 8.16
C PHE A 160 6.70 15.74 9.22
N ALA A 161 6.00 14.67 8.84
CA ALA A 161 5.75 13.56 9.75
C ALA A 161 7.05 12.90 10.22
N THR A 162 8.02 12.71 9.33
CA THR A 162 9.36 12.18 9.67
C THR A 162 10.10 13.12 10.64
N LEU A 163 10.14 14.42 10.36
CA LEU A 163 10.75 15.39 11.27
C LEU A 163 10.08 15.38 12.64
N LYS A 164 8.75 15.22 12.70
CA LYS A 164 8.01 15.09 13.96
C LYS A 164 8.36 13.82 14.74
N MET A 165 8.65 12.71 14.05
CA MET A 165 9.10 11.47 14.70
C MET A 165 10.45 11.70 15.40
N VAL A 166 11.42 12.31 14.72
CA VAL A 166 12.72 12.67 15.28
C VAL A 166 12.56 13.67 16.45
N ASN A 167 11.76 14.70 16.25
CA ASN A 167 11.50 15.72 17.27
C ASN A 167 10.91 15.16 18.57
N ARG A 168 10.17 14.05 18.50
CA ARG A 168 9.61 13.31 19.63
C ARG A 168 10.54 12.26 20.21
N GLY A 169 11.74 12.10 19.68
CA GLY A 169 12.70 11.09 20.12
C GLY A 169 12.31 9.65 19.81
N TYR A 170 11.36 9.42 18.89
CA TYR A 170 10.95 8.06 18.51
C TYR A 170 12.02 7.33 17.70
N ILE A 171 12.88 8.06 17.00
CA ILE A 171 13.96 7.52 16.18
C ILE A 171 15.01 8.60 15.93
N ASP A 172 16.29 8.19 15.86
CA ASP A 172 17.40 9.07 15.53
C ASP A 172 17.52 9.25 14.01
N VAL A 173 17.97 10.42 13.57
CA VAL A 173 18.17 10.75 12.14
C VAL A 173 19.01 9.68 11.42
N LYS A 174 20.07 9.20 12.08
CA LYS A 174 21.01 8.19 11.55
C LYS A 174 20.37 6.83 11.29
N SER A 175 19.23 6.54 11.94
CA SER A 175 18.50 5.26 11.81
C SER A 175 17.33 5.35 10.82
N LEU A 176 17.10 6.51 10.19
CA LEU A 176 15.99 6.75 9.29
C LEU A 176 16.25 6.19 7.89
N PHE A 177 16.08 4.89 7.75
CA PHE A 177 16.07 4.21 6.46
C PHE A 177 14.68 3.70 6.12
N GLY A 178 14.39 3.69 4.82
CA GLY A 178 13.11 3.24 4.30
C GLY A 178 13.20 2.80 2.84
N SER A 179 12.05 2.60 2.22
CA SER A 179 11.97 2.41 0.78
C SER A 179 12.21 3.74 0.04
N TRP A 180 12.47 3.65 -1.25
CA TRP A 180 12.59 4.83 -2.11
C TRP A 180 11.33 5.72 -2.10
N ALA A 181 10.16 5.16 -1.78
CA ALA A 181 8.87 5.84 -1.70
C ALA A 181 8.50 6.30 -0.28
N GLY A 182 9.38 6.13 0.70
CA GLY A 182 9.16 6.61 2.05
C GLY A 182 8.49 5.63 3.02
N ALA A 183 8.30 4.37 2.64
CA ALA A 183 7.79 3.34 3.55
C ALA A 183 8.90 2.84 4.49
N MET A 184 8.57 2.60 5.76
CA MET A 184 9.53 2.37 6.84
C MET A 184 9.28 1.07 7.60
N GLY A 185 10.38 0.51 8.09
CA GLY A 185 10.37 -0.65 8.99
C GLY A 185 9.75 -1.90 8.37
N GLN A 186 9.54 -2.92 9.18
CA GLN A 186 9.01 -4.20 8.71
C GLN A 186 7.53 -4.12 8.25
N PRO A 187 6.65 -3.26 8.84
CA PRO A 187 5.28 -3.07 8.35
C PRO A 187 5.18 -2.18 7.10
N GLN A 188 6.28 -1.59 6.62
CA GLN A 188 6.31 -0.64 5.51
C GLN A 188 5.35 0.54 5.71
N PHE A 189 5.29 1.08 6.92
CA PHE A 189 4.46 2.25 7.22
C PHE A 189 5.02 3.53 6.60
N MET A 190 4.13 4.34 6.05
CA MET A 190 4.46 5.75 5.80
C MET A 190 4.66 6.51 7.12
N PRO A 191 5.45 7.59 7.17
CA PRO A 191 5.68 8.37 8.40
C PRO A 191 4.39 8.82 9.10
N SER A 192 3.38 9.24 8.34
CA SER A 192 2.08 9.58 8.90
C SER A 192 1.36 8.38 9.53
N SER A 193 1.48 7.19 8.91
CA SER A 193 0.92 5.95 9.46
C SER A 193 1.66 5.52 10.73
N TYR A 194 2.98 5.70 10.77
CA TYR A 194 3.76 5.46 11.98
C TYR A 194 3.28 6.32 13.15
N LEU A 195 3.13 7.63 12.93
CA LEU A 195 2.65 8.53 13.98
C LEU A 195 1.25 8.17 14.49
N ALA A 196 0.39 7.66 13.60
CA ALA A 196 -1.00 7.35 13.91
C ALA A 196 -1.19 5.96 14.53
N PHE A 197 -0.40 4.96 14.10
CA PHE A 197 -0.72 3.55 14.35
C PHE A 197 0.40 2.75 14.99
N ALA A 198 1.67 3.18 14.94
CA ALA A 198 2.78 2.44 15.56
C ALA A 198 2.58 2.32 17.07
N GLN A 199 2.89 1.14 17.60
CA GLN A 199 2.70 0.76 19.00
C GLN A 199 4.02 0.40 19.65
N ASP A 200 4.16 0.76 20.89
CA ASP A 200 5.11 0.25 21.85
C ASP A 200 4.40 -0.91 22.58
N PHE A 201 4.78 -2.14 22.29
CA PHE A 201 4.06 -3.30 22.81
C PHE A 201 4.69 -3.88 24.06
N ASP A 202 6.00 -3.78 24.21
CA ASP A 202 6.76 -4.24 25.38
C ASP A 202 6.91 -3.16 26.46
N GLY A 203 6.54 -1.90 26.16
CA GLY A 203 6.52 -0.81 27.12
C GLY A 203 7.90 -0.19 27.40
N ASP A 204 8.86 -0.35 26.47
CA ASP A 204 10.21 0.23 26.61
C ASP A 204 10.28 1.74 26.33
N GLY A 205 9.15 2.37 25.96
CA GLY A 205 9.02 3.79 25.61
C GLY A 205 9.30 4.08 24.13
N ARG A 206 9.61 3.05 23.31
CA ARG A 206 9.91 3.15 21.88
C ARG A 206 8.80 2.49 21.04
N ARG A 207 8.80 2.77 19.77
CA ARG A 207 7.92 2.14 18.78
C ARG A 207 8.79 1.59 17.68
N ASP A 208 9.57 0.54 18.01
CA ASP A 208 10.59 0.01 17.09
C ASP A 208 9.99 -0.96 16.07
N ILE A 209 9.43 -0.40 15.01
CA ILE A 209 8.89 -1.19 13.89
C ILE A 209 9.99 -1.75 12.97
N TRP A 210 11.27 -1.55 13.27
CA TRP A 210 12.40 -2.05 12.47
C TRP A 210 12.95 -3.36 13.01
N LYS A 211 13.11 -3.49 14.34
CA LYS A 211 13.79 -4.62 14.98
C LYS A 211 12.96 -5.37 16.01
N ASN A 212 11.97 -4.72 16.63
CA ASN A 212 11.13 -5.32 17.66
C ASN A 212 9.88 -5.96 17.04
N GLU A 213 9.83 -7.31 16.95
CA GLU A 213 8.67 -8.00 16.39
C GLU A 213 7.37 -7.75 17.19
N GLY A 214 7.45 -7.46 18.49
CA GLY A 214 6.29 -7.08 19.31
C GLY A 214 5.64 -5.80 18.79
N ASP A 215 6.43 -4.77 18.56
CA ASP A 215 5.99 -3.50 18.04
C ASP A 215 5.51 -3.61 16.59
N VAL A 216 6.20 -4.42 15.78
CA VAL A 216 5.81 -4.71 14.39
C VAL A 216 4.42 -5.33 14.34
N PHE A 217 4.18 -6.40 15.11
CA PHE A 217 2.90 -7.11 15.09
C PHE A 217 1.78 -6.27 15.69
N ALA A 218 2.05 -5.58 16.79
CA ALA A 218 1.09 -4.68 17.42
C ALA A 218 0.74 -3.49 16.52
N SER A 219 1.70 -2.94 15.79
CA SER A 219 1.48 -1.85 14.85
C SER A 219 0.61 -2.27 13.67
N ILE A 220 0.88 -3.43 13.05
CA ILE A 220 0.04 -4.00 11.99
C ILE A 220 -1.37 -4.25 12.52
N ALA A 221 -1.49 -4.90 13.69
CA ALA A 221 -2.78 -5.21 14.29
C ALA A 221 -3.57 -3.95 14.65
N ASN A 222 -2.93 -2.95 15.26
CA ASN A 222 -3.55 -1.68 15.58
C ASN A 222 -4.04 -0.94 14.32
N TYR A 223 -3.24 -0.96 13.24
CA TYR A 223 -3.68 -0.38 11.97
C TYR A 223 -5.00 -1.00 11.49
N LEU A 224 -5.08 -2.33 11.44
CA LEU A 224 -6.29 -3.03 11.01
C LEU A 224 -7.46 -2.77 11.97
N ALA A 225 -7.24 -2.82 13.29
CA ALA A 225 -8.26 -2.55 14.31
C ALA A 225 -8.84 -1.14 14.17
N LYS A 226 -8.00 -0.11 13.97
CA LYS A 226 -8.43 1.28 13.73
C LYS A 226 -9.18 1.45 12.41
N HIS A 227 -9.02 0.52 11.46
CA HIS A 227 -9.77 0.47 10.21
C HIS A 227 -10.97 -0.51 10.27
N ARG A 228 -11.58 -0.69 11.46
CA ARG A 228 -12.82 -1.43 11.70
C ARG A 228 -12.71 -2.93 11.43
N TRP A 229 -11.57 -3.53 11.73
CA TRP A 229 -11.40 -4.97 11.69
C TRP A 229 -12.40 -5.68 12.59
N ARG A 230 -12.95 -6.80 12.11
CA ARG A 230 -13.89 -7.65 12.84
C ARG A 230 -13.22 -8.98 13.15
N ALA A 231 -13.09 -9.30 14.45
CA ALA A 231 -12.41 -10.52 14.91
C ALA A 231 -13.15 -11.81 14.48
N ASP A 232 -14.47 -11.74 14.35
CA ASP A 232 -15.37 -12.82 14.01
C ASP A 232 -15.51 -13.10 12.51
N GLN A 233 -14.82 -12.32 11.66
CA GLN A 233 -14.93 -12.43 10.21
C GLN A 233 -13.57 -12.69 9.56
N THR A 234 -13.61 -13.33 8.39
CA THR A 234 -12.48 -13.36 7.46
C THR A 234 -12.53 -12.13 6.51
N TRP A 235 -11.63 -12.08 5.53
CA TRP A 235 -11.54 -10.99 4.56
C TRP A 235 -12.52 -11.12 3.39
N GLY A 236 -12.81 -12.35 2.97
CA GLY A 236 -13.59 -12.69 1.78
C GLY A 236 -13.41 -14.16 1.41
N ARG A 237 -13.84 -14.53 0.21
CA ARG A 237 -13.65 -15.86 -0.38
C ARG A 237 -13.74 -15.84 -1.89
N GLN A 238 -13.05 -16.73 -2.55
CA GLN A 238 -13.21 -16.99 -3.98
C GLN A 238 -14.58 -17.64 -4.25
N VAL A 239 -15.23 -17.21 -5.33
CA VAL A 239 -16.57 -17.67 -5.72
C VAL A 239 -16.64 -17.94 -7.22
N LYS A 240 -17.65 -18.74 -7.62
CA LYS A 240 -18.11 -18.86 -9.00
C LYS A 240 -19.31 -17.94 -9.20
N VAL A 241 -19.28 -17.18 -10.26
CA VAL A 241 -20.34 -16.24 -10.65
C VAL A 241 -20.67 -16.49 -12.12
N LEU A 242 -21.96 -16.49 -12.45
CA LEU A 242 -22.40 -16.63 -13.83
C LEU A 242 -22.14 -15.33 -14.60
N PRO A 243 -21.66 -15.39 -15.85
CA PRO A 243 -21.40 -14.19 -16.69
C PRO A 243 -22.62 -13.29 -16.82
N GLU A 244 -23.82 -13.88 -16.94
CA GLU A 244 -25.10 -13.16 -17.07
C GLU A 244 -25.36 -12.29 -15.83
N LEU A 245 -25.06 -12.81 -14.63
CA LEU A 245 -25.16 -12.01 -13.40
C LEU A 245 -24.18 -10.85 -13.43
N VAL A 246 -22.92 -11.07 -13.80
CA VAL A 246 -21.92 -9.99 -13.87
C VAL A 246 -22.38 -8.89 -14.84
N ASN A 247 -22.90 -9.26 -16.01
CA ASN A 247 -23.41 -8.32 -17.00
C ASN A 247 -24.60 -7.52 -16.46
N SER A 248 -25.48 -8.13 -15.66
CA SER A 248 -26.65 -7.47 -15.06
C SER A 248 -26.29 -6.48 -13.95
N LEU A 249 -25.16 -6.66 -13.27
CA LEU A 249 -24.70 -5.80 -12.18
C LEU A 249 -24.12 -4.45 -12.69
N GLY A 250 -23.80 -4.34 -13.97
CA GLY A 250 -23.17 -3.15 -14.55
C GLY A 250 -21.72 -2.96 -14.08
N LYS A 251 -21.32 -1.71 -13.79
CA LYS A 251 -19.95 -1.39 -13.37
C LYS A 251 -19.85 -1.26 -11.85
N PRO A 252 -18.73 -1.72 -11.23
CA PRO A 252 -18.51 -1.50 -9.80
C PRO A 252 -18.26 -0.02 -9.50
N THR A 253 -19.04 0.56 -8.58
CA THR A 253 -19.00 2.00 -8.26
C THR A 253 -18.64 2.27 -6.80
N ARG A 254 -18.90 1.31 -5.90
CA ARG A 254 -18.69 1.46 -4.47
C ARG A 254 -17.19 1.47 -4.14
N ARG A 255 -16.71 2.48 -3.41
CA ARG A 255 -15.32 2.53 -2.95
C ARG A 255 -15.00 1.34 -2.05
N ALA A 256 -13.88 0.66 -2.32
CA ALA A 256 -13.44 -0.51 -1.54
C ALA A 256 -13.04 -0.14 -0.10
N ALA A 257 -12.53 1.07 0.11
CA ALA A 257 -12.22 1.65 1.41
C ALA A 257 -12.26 3.18 1.34
N PRO A 258 -12.40 3.90 2.47
CA PRO A 258 -12.28 5.36 2.51
C PRO A 258 -10.95 5.83 1.90
N GLY A 259 -11.01 6.83 1.01
CA GLY A 259 -9.83 7.36 0.32
C GLY A 259 -9.25 6.49 -0.80
N CYS A 260 -9.70 5.25 -0.94
CA CYS A 260 -9.27 4.33 -1.98
C CYS A 260 -9.98 4.62 -3.32
N ARG A 261 -9.27 4.47 -4.45
CA ARG A 261 -9.85 4.60 -5.79
C ARG A 261 -10.42 3.29 -6.33
N ALA A 262 -9.94 2.15 -5.84
CA ALA A 262 -10.47 0.85 -6.22
C ALA A 262 -11.93 0.72 -5.80
N THR A 263 -12.72 0.04 -6.63
CA THR A 263 -14.17 -0.08 -6.46
C THR A 263 -14.60 -1.53 -6.37
N THR A 264 -15.72 -1.76 -5.68
CA THR A 264 -16.43 -3.04 -5.58
C THR A 264 -17.83 -2.86 -6.14
N TYR A 265 -18.50 -3.97 -6.44
CA TYR A 265 -19.94 -3.94 -6.59
C TYR A 265 -20.63 -3.62 -5.26
N ASP A 266 -21.92 -3.31 -5.30
CA ASP A 266 -22.69 -3.03 -4.09
C ASP A 266 -22.75 -4.25 -3.15
N GLN A 267 -22.84 -3.95 -1.86
CA GLN A 267 -22.95 -5.02 -0.86
C GLN A 267 -24.36 -5.60 -0.83
N LYS A 268 -24.40 -6.94 -0.74
CA LYS A 268 -25.62 -7.71 -0.54
C LYS A 268 -25.39 -8.75 0.56
N PRO A 269 -26.45 -9.22 1.24
CA PRO A 269 -26.37 -10.38 2.12
C PRO A 269 -25.87 -11.62 1.37
N LEU A 270 -25.18 -12.53 2.06
CA LEU A 270 -24.75 -13.80 1.45
C LEU A 270 -25.90 -14.62 0.91
N SER A 271 -27.07 -14.61 1.57
CA SER A 271 -28.29 -15.26 1.11
C SER A 271 -28.78 -14.73 -0.23
N GLU A 272 -28.68 -13.40 -0.45
CA GLU A 272 -29.06 -12.79 -1.74
C GLU A 272 -28.03 -13.17 -2.84
N TRP A 273 -26.73 -13.15 -2.55
CA TRP A 273 -25.73 -13.65 -3.49
C TRP A 273 -25.97 -15.12 -3.84
N GLN A 274 -26.32 -15.94 -2.85
CA GLN A 274 -26.67 -17.35 -3.05
C GLN A 274 -27.88 -17.52 -3.99
N SER A 275 -28.96 -16.75 -3.79
CA SER A 275 -30.15 -16.81 -4.64
C SER A 275 -29.90 -16.30 -6.06
N LEU A 276 -28.96 -15.38 -6.24
CA LEU A 276 -28.46 -14.94 -7.56
C LEU A 276 -27.55 -15.96 -8.26
N GLY A 277 -27.37 -17.15 -7.69
CA GLY A 277 -26.58 -18.23 -8.29
C GLY A 277 -25.09 -18.23 -7.93
N VAL A 278 -24.62 -17.30 -7.08
CA VAL A 278 -23.23 -17.31 -6.62
C VAL A 278 -22.96 -18.52 -5.74
N ARG A 279 -21.83 -19.19 -5.97
CA ARG A 279 -21.40 -20.39 -5.24
C ARG A 279 -19.95 -20.26 -4.78
N ARG A 280 -19.53 -21.05 -3.79
CA ARG A 280 -18.11 -21.21 -3.46
C ARG A 280 -17.33 -21.68 -4.68
N ALA A 281 -16.01 -21.47 -4.69
CA ALA A 281 -15.15 -21.91 -5.79
C ALA A 281 -15.26 -23.42 -6.11
N ASN A 282 -15.57 -24.26 -5.09
CA ASN A 282 -15.81 -25.70 -5.24
C ASN A 282 -17.23 -26.05 -5.72
N GLY A 283 -18.11 -25.08 -5.92
CA GLY A 283 -19.48 -25.25 -6.37
C GLY A 283 -20.52 -25.39 -5.23
N GLU A 284 -20.08 -25.52 -3.97
CA GLU A 284 -20.97 -25.60 -2.82
C GLU A 284 -21.70 -24.28 -2.55
N ASN A 285 -22.74 -24.35 -1.74
CA ASN A 285 -23.47 -23.19 -1.25
C ASN A 285 -22.57 -22.25 -0.43
N LEU A 286 -22.90 -20.96 -0.47
CA LEU A 286 -22.28 -19.97 0.42
C LEU A 286 -22.64 -20.31 1.89
N PRO A 287 -21.83 -19.88 2.87
CA PRO A 287 -22.16 -20.12 4.28
C PRO A 287 -23.46 -19.42 4.67
N GLU A 288 -24.25 -20.09 5.50
CA GLU A 288 -25.44 -19.52 6.14
C GLU A 288 -24.99 -18.58 7.29
N ARG A 289 -24.59 -17.38 6.95
CA ARG A 289 -24.13 -16.34 7.88
C ARG A 289 -24.76 -15.02 7.50
N ASP A 290 -25.19 -14.26 8.49
CA ASP A 290 -25.63 -12.87 8.29
C ASP A 290 -24.41 -11.96 8.07
N LEU A 291 -23.95 -11.94 6.84
CA LEU A 291 -22.79 -11.16 6.39
C LEU A 291 -23.12 -10.41 5.11
N LEU A 292 -22.80 -9.12 5.09
CA LEU A 292 -22.77 -8.34 3.87
C LEU A 292 -21.47 -8.61 3.13
N ALA A 293 -21.57 -8.86 1.82
CA ALA A 293 -20.45 -9.08 0.92
C ALA A 293 -20.56 -8.21 -0.32
N ALA A 294 -19.43 -7.72 -0.81
CA ALA A 294 -19.32 -7.08 -2.12
C ALA A 294 -18.60 -8.00 -3.10
N LEU A 295 -19.04 -8.03 -4.34
CA LEU A 295 -18.33 -8.74 -5.40
C LEU A 295 -17.16 -7.89 -5.89
N ILE A 296 -16.02 -8.54 -6.18
CA ILE A 296 -14.88 -7.97 -6.92
C ILE A 296 -14.42 -8.93 -8.00
N LEU A 297 -13.95 -8.36 -9.11
CA LEU A 297 -13.38 -9.05 -10.26
C LEU A 297 -12.02 -8.40 -10.57
N PRO A 298 -10.94 -8.77 -9.85
CA PRO A 298 -9.64 -8.09 -9.96
C PRO A 298 -9.04 -8.09 -11.35
N ASP A 299 -9.25 -9.17 -12.13
CA ASP A 299 -8.77 -9.34 -13.51
C ASP A 299 -9.91 -9.19 -14.54
N GLY A 300 -11.07 -8.65 -14.13
CA GLY A 300 -12.25 -8.51 -15.00
C GLY A 300 -13.13 -9.75 -15.02
N VAL A 301 -14.07 -9.79 -15.98
CA VAL A 301 -15.14 -10.82 -16.06
C VAL A 301 -14.64 -12.23 -16.34
N ASP A 302 -13.51 -12.35 -17.02
CA ASP A 302 -12.89 -13.64 -17.36
C ASP A 302 -11.93 -14.15 -16.27
N GLY A 303 -11.73 -13.36 -15.21
CA GLY A 303 -10.84 -13.68 -14.10
C GLY A 303 -11.55 -14.30 -12.91
N ASP A 304 -10.77 -14.56 -11.86
CA ASP A 304 -11.30 -15.02 -10.58
C ASP A 304 -12.22 -13.99 -9.93
N ALA A 305 -13.35 -14.45 -9.40
CA ALA A 305 -14.32 -13.64 -8.66
C ALA A 305 -14.20 -13.88 -7.15
N TYR A 306 -14.43 -12.84 -6.37
CA TYR A 306 -14.39 -12.91 -4.90
C TYR A 306 -15.56 -12.16 -4.29
N LEU A 307 -16.18 -12.75 -3.27
CA LEU A 307 -17.03 -12.04 -2.32
C LEU A 307 -16.15 -11.56 -1.16
N VAL A 308 -16.13 -10.24 -0.91
CA VAL A 308 -15.30 -9.62 0.10
C VAL A 308 -16.13 -9.01 1.22
N TYR A 309 -15.67 -9.14 2.46
CA TYR A 309 -16.37 -8.74 3.68
C TYR A 309 -15.79 -7.45 4.26
N GLN A 310 -16.24 -7.06 5.48
CA GLN A 310 -15.81 -5.85 6.14
C GLN A 310 -14.27 -5.77 6.31
N ASN A 311 -13.60 -6.87 6.64
CA ASN A 311 -12.16 -6.91 6.85
C ASN A 311 -11.34 -6.61 5.59
N TYR A 312 -11.94 -6.85 4.42
CA TYR A 312 -11.31 -6.46 3.16
C TYR A 312 -11.05 -4.96 3.05
N ALA A 313 -11.99 -4.14 3.54
CA ALA A 313 -11.82 -2.70 3.54
C ALA A 313 -10.65 -2.24 4.44
N ALA A 314 -10.38 -2.93 5.54
CA ALA A 314 -9.22 -2.66 6.40
C ALA A 314 -7.90 -2.98 5.69
N ILE A 315 -7.85 -4.09 4.94
CA ILE A 315 -6.67 -4.44 4.12
C ILE A 315 -6.50 -3.44 2.97
N MET A 316 -7.58 -3.01 2.31
CA MET A 316 -7.55 -2.00 1.26
C MET A 316 -7.12 -0.61 1.78
N ALA A 317 -7.38 -0.30 3.05
CA ALA A 317 -6.86 0.91 3.68
C ALA A 317 -5.34 0.85 3.87
N TYR A 318 -4.78 -0.34 4.12
CA TYR A 318 -3.33 -0.56 4.23
C TYR A 318 -2.64 -0.34 2.87
N ASN A 319 -3.16 -0.96 1.82
CA ASN A 319 -2.73 -0.73 0.44
C ASN A 319 -3.93 -0.84 -0.51
N CYS A 320 -4.26 0.28 -1.18
CA CYS A 320 -5.43 0.41 -2.03
C CYS A 320 -5.24 -0.29 -3.40
N ALA A 321 -5.07 -1.61 -3.36
CA ALA A 321 -4.98 -2.44 -4.56
C ALA A 321 -5.68 -3.80 -4.34
N HIS A 322 -6.58 -4.20 -5.25
CA HIS A 322 -7.24 -5.51 -5.18
C HIS A 322 -6.24 -6.66 -5.15
N LEU A 323 -5.18 -6.58 -5.97
CA LEU A 323 -4.11 -7.57 -6.01
C LEU A 323 -3.47 -7.77 -4.63
N TYR A 324 -3.16 -6.67 -3.95
CA TYR A 324 -2.59 -6.71 -2.60
C TYR A 324 -3.56 -7.35 -1.61
N ALA A 325 -4.78 -6.86 -1.55
CA ALA A 325 -5.74 -7.31 -0.53
C ALA A 325 -6.14 -8.78 -0.69
N VAL A 326 -6.36 -9.26 -1.93
CA VAL A 326 -6.61 -10.68 -2.20
C VAL A 326 -5.38 -11.52 -1.84
N THR A 327 -4.18 -11.02 -2.12
CA THR A 327 -2.93 -11.74 -1.79
C THR A 327 -2.71 -11.85 -0.28
N VAL A 328 -2.98 -10.78 0.50
CA VAL A 328 -2.98 -10.83 1.97
C VAL A 328 -3.94 -11.90 2.47
N GLY A 329 -5.18 -11.88 1.96
CA GLY A 329 -6.20 -12.86 2.33
C GLY A 329 -5.78 -14.29 2.03
N THR A 330 -5.34 -14.54 0.80
CA THR A 330 -4.90 -15.87 0.34
C THR A 330 -3.68 -16.39 1.13
N LEU A 331 -2.69 -15.53 1.38
CA LEU A 331 -1.52 -15.91 2.17
C LEU A 331 -1.91 -16.22 3.62
N ALA A 332 -2.78 -15.39 4.22
CA ALA A 332 -3.30 -15.60 5.57
C ALA A 332 -4.00 -16.97 5.72
N GLU A 333 -4.82 -17.35 4.75
CA GLU A 333 -5.50 -18.65 4.72
C GLU A 333 -4.51 -19.81 4.64
N ARG A 334 -3.51 -19.72 3.76
CA ARG A 334 -2.50 -20.78 3.62
C ARG A 334 -1.59 -20.92 4.84
N ILE A 335 -1.29 -19.82 5.56
CA ILE A 335 -0.54 -19.85 6.82
C ILE A 335 -1.40 -20.45 7.93
N GLY A 336 -2.65 -20.03 8.06
CA GLY A 336 -3.55 -20.44 9.14
C GLY A 336 -4.04 -21.88 9.06
N GLY A 337 -3.77 -22.58 7.94
CA GLY A 337 -4.41 -23.86 7.64
C GLY A 337 -5.87 -23.65 7.20
N ALA A 338 -6.33 -24.37 6.19
CA ALA A 338 -7.66 -24.23 5.63
C ALA A 338 -8.75 -24.56 6.66
N ALA A 339 -9.23 -23.55 7.35
CA ALA A 339 -10.54 -23.58 8.02
C ALA A 339 -11.47 -22.62 7.26
N GLN A 340 -11.68 -22.88 5.98
CA GLN A 340 -12.86 -22.40 5.26
C GLN A 340 -13.98 -23.43 5.50
N LYS A 341 -14.45 -23.55 6.73
CA LYS A 341 -15.75 -24.17 7.01
C LYS A 341 -16.84 -23.10 7.01
#